data_1ad6493a881ae980bbc2719f220d7192
#
_entry.id   1ad6493a881ae980bbc2719f220d7192
#
_cell.length_a   1.000
_cell.length_b   1.000
_cell.length_c   1.000
_cell.angle_alpha   90.00
_cell.angle_beta   90.00
_cell.angle_gamma   90.00
#
_symmetry.space_group_name_H-M   'P 1'
#
loop_
_entity.id
_entity.type
_entity.pdbx_description
1 polymer ?
#
loop_
_entity_poly.entity_id
_entity_poly.type
_entity_poly.pdbx_seq_one_letter_code
_entity_poly.pdbx_strand_id
1 'polypeptide(L)'
;MRIRRKTFDWSTALITVCMGTAALTVYLRDGWDRFVGVFLGDVNIFIDILPKMAAGCLIGVFSTLLIPREMVVRLVGAESGFAGLVIATFAGVIMPGGPVTVYPVAGAFLAVGADIGAALAFVTSWTLLGYARALVWELPFMGTHFVLWRMAVAPALPLIVGLLGRWVAKALMPHGFKS
;
A
#
# COMPACT_ATOMS: atom_id res chain seq x y z
N MET A 1 9.59 28.85 -1.79
CA MET A 1 8.71 28.01 -0.97
C MET A 1 7.27 28.50 -1.12
N ARG A 2 6.49 27.92 -2.04
CA ARG A 2 5.09 28.34 -2.30
C ARG A 2 4.21 27.62 -1.30
N ILE A 3 3.71 28.32 -0.29
CA ILE A 3 2.70 27.81 0.65
C ILE A 3 1.44 27.57 -0.16
N ARG A 4 1.17 26.30 -0.48
CA ARG A 4 -0.08 25.87 -1.11
C ARG A 4 -1.22 26.19 -0.14
N ARG A 5 -2.09 27.14 -0.49
CA ARG A 5 -3.34 27.39 0.25
C ARG A 5 -4.05 26.05 0.40
N LYS A 6 -4.35 25.67 1.65
CA LYS A 6 -5.20 24.51 1.95
C LYS A 6 -6.55 24.72 1.26
N THR A 7 -6.73 24.13 0.10
CA THR A 7 -8.08 23.95 -0.44
C THR A 7 -8.81 23.04 0.55
N PHE A 8 -9.99 23.45 0.96
CA PHE A 8 -10.87 22.65 1.82
C PHE A 8 -11.03 21.27 1.18
N ASP A 9 -10.50 20.26 1.84
CA ASP A 9 -10.49 18.90 1.33
C ASP A 9 -11.81 18.23 1.71
N TRP A 10 -12.71 18.10 0.74
CA TRP A 10 -14.02 17.47 0.93
C TRP A 10 -13.92 16.07 1.56
N SER A 11 -12.88 15.32 1.24
CA SER A 11 -12.65 14.01 1.83
C SER A 11 -12.36 14.10 3.33
N THR A 12 -11.53 15.06 3.75
CA THR A 12 -11.24 15.29 5.16
C THR A 12 -12.52 15.74 5.91
N ALA A 13 -13.32 16.64 5.30
CA ALA A 13 -14.58 17.06 5.90
C ALA A 13 -15.57 15.89 6.06
N LEU A 14 -15.72 15.05 5.03
CA LEU A 14 -16.58 13.88 5.08
C LEU A 14 -16.15 12.90 6.19
N ILE A 15 -14.86 12.59 6.27
CA ILE A 15 -14.31 11.71 7.31
C ILE A 15 -14.57 12.29 8.69
N THR A 16 -14.33 13.61 8.88
CA THR A 16 -14.55 14.27 10.17
C THR A 16 -16.03 14.24 10.58
N VAL A 17 -16.95 14.45 9.64
CA VAL A 17 -18.39 14.36 9.89
C VAL A 17 -18.78 12.92 10.25
N CYS A 18 -18.33 11.92 9.49
CA CYS A 18 -18.60 10.51 9.79
C CYS A 18 -18.06 10.11 11.18
N MET A 19 -16.84 10.54 11.51
CA MET A 19 -16.24 10.28 12.81
C MET A 19 -17.02 10.96 13.95
N GLY A 20 -17.41 12.24 13.76
CA GLY A 20 -18.19 12.97 14.73
C GLY A 20 -19.59 12.38 14.97
N THR A 21 -20.26 11.94 13.90
CA THR A 21 -21.57 11.28 14.02
C THR A 21 -21.47 9.91 14.70
N ALA A 22 -20.44 9.13 14.39
CA ALA A 22 -20.18 7.85 15.06
C ALA A 22 -19.90 8.06 16.57
N ALA A 23 -19.02 9.02 16.91
CA ALA A 23 -18.69 9.36 18.28
C ALA A 23 -19.93 9.82 19.06
N LEU A 24 -20.74 10.69 18.46
CA LEU A 24 -22.01 11.17 19.05
C LEU A 24 -23.00 10.02 19.28
N THR A 25 -23.10 9.10 18.31
CA THR A 25 -23.98 7.94 18.41
C THR A 25 -23.59 7.04 19.60
N VAL A 26 -22.29 6.75 19.75
CA VAL A 26 -21.79 5.98 20.89
C VAL A 26 -22.09 6.69 22.20
N TYR A 27 -21.84 8.00 22.28
CA TYR A 27 -22.11 8.80 23.47
C TYR A 27 -23.58 8.78 23.86
N LEU A 28 -24.49 9.00 22.89
CA LEU A 28 -25.93 9.06 23.16
C LEU A 28 -26.56 7.71 23.49
N ARG A 29 -26.01 6.63 22.90
CA ARG A 29 -26.57 5.29 23.06
C ARG A 29 -26.01 4.55 24.28
N ASP A 30 -24.69 4.61 24.47
CA ASP A 30 -23.96 3.74 25.41
C ASP A 30 -23.37 4.54 26.59
N GLY A 31 -23.49 5.88 26.59
CA GLY A 31 -23.06 6.76 27.68
C GLY A 31 -21.57 7.12 27.68
N TRP A 32 -21.21 7.97 28.66
CA TRP A 32 -19.86 8.55 28.76
C TRP A 32 -18.75 7.52 28.96
N ASP A 33 -18.97 6.54 29.82
CA ASP A 33 -17.93 5.54 30.16
C ASP A 33 -17.55 4.69 28.94
N ARG A 34 -18.54 4.32 28.14
CA ARG A 34 -18.32 3.57 26.90
C ARG A 34 -17.61 4.42 25.87
N PHE A 35 -18.01 5.67 25.71
CA PHE A 35 -17.36 6.63 24.82
C PHE A 35 -15.87 6.79 25.16
N VAL A 36 -15.55 7.02 26.43
CA VAL A 36 -14.16 7.18 26.89
C VAL A 36 -13.37 5.90 26.67
N GLY A 37 -13.95 4.73 26.92
CA GLY A 37 -13.30 3.45 26.70
C GLY A 37 -12.93 3.22 25.23
N VAL A 38 -13.83 3.52 24.30
CA VAL A 38 -13.58 3.44 22.86
C VAL A 38 -12.51 4.46 22.44
N PHE A 39 -12.63 5.71 22.87
CA PHE A 39 -11.67 6.76 22.54
C PHE A 39 -10.24 6.43 23.02
N LEU A 40 -10.09 5.95 24.25
CA LEU A 40 -8.78 5.53 24.76
C LEU A 40 -8.25 4.30 24.03
N GLY A 41 -9.11 3.38 23.62
CA GLY A 41 -8.75 2.24 22.77
C GLY A 41 -8.18 2.71 21.44
N ASP A 42 -8.83 3.64 20.76
CA ASP A 42 -8.38 4.21 19.49
C ASP A 42 -7.06 4.98 19.63
N VAL A 43 -6.90 5.75 20.72
CA VAL A 43 -5.63 6.44 21.03
C VAL A 43 -4.49 5.44 21.24
N ASN A 44 -4.71 4.34 21.95
CA ASN A 44 -3.69 3.30 22.13
C ASN A 44 -3.31 2.64 20.79
N ILE A 45 -4.29 2.31 19.95
CA ILE A 45 -4.03 1.78 18.60
C ILE A 45 -3.20 2.78 17.79
N PHE A 46 -3.52 4.07 17.85
CA PHE A 46 -2.78 5.12 17.16
C PHE A 46 -1.32 5.21 17.64
N ILE A 47 -1.09 5.16 18.96
CA ILE A 47 0.25 5.14 19.56
C ILE A 47 1.05 3.93 19.10
N ASP A 48 0.42 2.75 19.03
CA ASP A 48 1.06 1.51 18.58
C ASP A 48 1.41 1.52 17.07
N ILE A 49 0.64 2.25 16.27
CA ILE A 49 0.87 2.35 14.82
C ILE A 49 1.99 3.36 14.51
N LEU A 50 2.12 4.45 15.28
CA LEU A 50 3.09 5.51 15.04
C LEU A 50 4.54 5.02 14.83
N PRO A 51 5.13 4.19 15.71
CA PRO A 51 6.49 3.70 15.50
C PRO A 51 6.61 2.79 14.27
N LYS A 52 5.56 2.03 13.95
CA LYS A 52 5.51 1.18 12.76
C LYS A 52 5.49 2.03 11.48
N MET A 53 4.72 3.14 11.49
CA MET A 53 4.71 4.10 10.39
C MET A 53 6.08 4.77 10.22
N ALA A 54 6.68 5.24 11.31
CA ALA A 54 8.01 5.84 11.28
C ALA A 54 9.06 4.87 10.72
N ALA A 55 9.06 3.62 11.19
CA ALA A 55 9.94 2.57 10.67
C ALA A 55 9.70 2.30 9.18
N GLY A 56 8.45 2.21 8.73
CA GLY A 56 8.11 2.03 7.33
C GLY A 56 8.60 3.19 6.44
N CYS A 57 8.43 4.42 6.90
CA CYS A 57 8.94 5.60 6.20
C CYS A 57 10.49 5.61 6.14
N LEU A 58 11.15 5.27 7.25
CA LEU A 58 12.61 5.17 7.29
C LEU A 58 13.13 4.09 6.34
N ILE A 59 12.53 2.90 6.34
CA ILE A 59 12.85 1.83 5.39
C ILE A 59 12.69 2.33 3.95
N GLY A 60 11.59 3.03 3.64
CA GLY A 60 11.37 3.64 2.33
C GLY A 60 12.49 4.60 1.94
N VAL A 61 12.84 5.54 2.82
CA VAL A 61 13.93 6.51 2.57
C VAL A 61 15.29 5.81 2.44
N PHE A 62 15.64 4.91 3.35
CA PHE A 62 16.91 4.18 3.26
C PHE A 62 16.98 3.29 2.01
N SER A 63 15.87 2.70 1.58
CA SER A 63 15.82 1.95 0.33
C SER A 63 16.18 2.81 -0.87
N THR A 64 15.75 4.09 -0.92
CA THR A 64 16.14 5.00 -2.01
C THR A 64 17.60 5.41 -1.97
N LEU A 65 18.23 5.40 -0.80
CA LEU A 65 19.66 5.73 -0.65
C LEU A 65 20.57 4.53 -0.93
N LEU A 66 20.12 3.32 -0.56
CA LEU A 66 20.93 2.10 -0.68
C LEU A 66 20.81 1.43 -2.06
N ILE A 67 19.66 1.56 -2.70
CA ILE A 67 19.41 0.92 -4.00
C ILE A 67 19.72 1.94 -5.10
N PRO A 68 20.75 1.69 -5.93
CA PRO A 68 21.09 2.57 -7.04
C PRO A 68 19.91 2.74 -7.99
N ARG A 69 19.66 3.98 -8.40
CA ARG A 69 18.57 4.32 -9.33
C ARG A 69 18.62 3.45 -10.60
N GLU A 70 19.83 3.22 -11.10
CA GLU A 70 20.07 2.42 -12.31
C GLU A 70 19.54 0.99 -12.16
N MET A 71 19.69 0.40 -10.96
CA MET A 71 19.18 -0.94 -10.67
C MET A 71 17.66 -0.95 -10.68
N VAL A 72 17.01 0.02 -10.03
CA VAL A 72 15.54 0.12 -10.01
C VAL A 72 15.00 0.32 -11.42
N VAL A 73 15.55 1.27 -12.18
CA VAL A 73 15.12 1.56 -13.56
C VAL A 73 15.34 0.34 -14.45
N ARG A 74 16.45 -0.37 -14.30
CA ARG A 74 16.74 -1.59 -15.08
C ARG A 74 15.80 -2.74 -14.77
N LEU A 75 15.48 -2.97 -13.47
CA LEU A 75 14.69 -4.14 -13.04
C LEU A 75 13.19 -3.90 -13.15
N VAL A 76 12.72 -2.71 -12.77
CA VAL A 76 11.29 -2.39 -12.64
C VAL A 76 10.90 -1.05 -13.28
N GLY A 77 11.78 -0.45 -14.08
CA GLY A 77 11.51 0.79 -14.82
C GLY A 77 10.62 0.57 -16.05
N ALA A 78 10.34 1.67 -16.78
CA ALA A 78 9.44 1.64 -17.93
C ALA A 78 9.92 0.71 -19.06
N GLU A 79 11.22 0.54 -19.22
CA GLU A 79 11.83 -0.32 -20.25
C GLU A 79 12.00 -1.79 -19.82
N SER A 80 11.71 -2.11 -18.55
CA SER A 80 11.85 -3.49 -18.03
C SER A 80 10.87 -4.50 -18.67
N GLY A 81 9.93 -4.02 -19.48
CA GLY A 81 8.96 -4.87 -20.16
C GLY A 81 8.13 -5.72 -19.19
N PHE A 82 7.75 -6.91 -19.62
CA PHE A 82 6.98 -7.86 -18.81
C PHE A 82 7.79 -8.40 -17.63
N ALA A 83 9.09 -8.55 -17.79
CA ALA A 83 9.98 -9.04 -16.73
C ALA A 83 9.93 -8.15 -15.47
N GLY A 84 9.86 -6.84 -15.63
CA GLY A 84 9.73 -5.92 -14.50
C GLY A 84 8.43 -6.10 -13.71
N LEU A 85 7.32 -6.43 -14.38
CA LEU A 85 6.07 -6.75 -13.71
C LEU A 85 6.18 -8.05 -12.91
N VAL A 86 6.83 -9.05 -13.46
CA VAL A 86 7.08 -10.34 -12.78
C VAL A 86 7.95 -10.11 -11.53
N ILE A 87 9.06 -9.37 -11.68
CA ILE A 87 9.95 -9.04 -10.54
C ILE A 87 9.19 -8.28 -9.46
N ALA A 88 8.42 -7.26 -9.83
CA ALA A 88 7.61 -6.48 -8.89
C ALA A 88 6.55 -7.35 -8.18
N THR A 89 5.91 -8.27 -8.92
CA THR A 89 4.97 -9.24 -8.37
C THR A 89 5.63 -10.13 -7.32
N PHE A 90 6.77 -10.71 -7.61
CA PHE A 90 7.51 -11.54 -6.66
C PHE A 90 7.96 -10.75 -5.43
N ALA A 91 8.46 -9.53 -5.62
CA ALA A 91 8.83 -8.65 -4.53
C ALA A 91 7.64 -8.35 -3.59
N GLY A 92 6.44 -8.14 -4.15
CA GLY A 92 5.21 -7.96 -3.38
C GLY A 92 4.81 -9.19 -2.58
N VAL A 93 4.95 -10.41 -3.13
CA VAL A 93 4.66 -11.67 -2.41
C VAL A 93 5.53 -11.79 -1.16
N ILE A 94 6.83 -11.48 -1.29
CA ILE A 94 7.83 -11.68 -0.23
C ILE A 94 7.82 -10.51 0.78
N MET A 95 7.24 -9.36 0.42
CA MET A 95 7.29 -8.16 1.25
C MET A 95 6.58 -8.37 2.59
N PRO A 96 7.32 -8.32 3.72
CA PRO A 96 6.73 -8.42 5.04
C PRO A 96 6.07 -7.11 5.45
N GLY A 97 5.11 -7.20 6.37
CA GLY A 97 4.50 -6.03 7.00
C GLY A 97 3.14 -5.66 6.44
N GLY A 98 2.61 -4.57 6.99
CA GLY A 98 1.30 -4.03 6.66
C GLY A 98 1.36 -2.87 5.65
N PRO A 99 0.20 -2.23 5.38
CA PRO A 99 0.09 -1.09 4.47
C PRO A 99 1.07 0.03 4.81
N VAL A 100 1.29 0.23 6.10
CA VAL A 100 2.18 1.25 6.68
C VAL A 100 3.63 1.11 6.22
N THR A 101 4.07 -0.11 5.91
CA THR A 101 5.42 -0.39 5.40
C THR A 101 5.45 -0.40 3.88
N VAL A 102 4.46 -1.05 3.26
CA VAL A 102 4.45 -1.34 1.82
C VAL A 102 4.23 -0.08 0.98
N TYR A 103 3.32 0.80 1.37
CA TYR A 103 3.07 2.03 0.60
C TYR A 103 4.26 3.00 0.59
N PRO A 104 4.96 3.28 1.70
CA PRO A 104 6.18 4.09 1.66
C PRO A 104 7.26 3.49 0.77
N VAL A 105 7.45 2.16 0.80
CA VAL A 105 8.41 1.46 -0.07
C VAL A 105 8.02 1.59 -1.54
N ALA A 106 6.74 1.36 -1.88
CA ALA A 106 6.25 1.53 -3.25
C ALA A 106 6.44 2.99 -3.74
N GLY A 107 6.12 3.98 -2.89
CA GLY A 107 6.33 5.39 -3.18
C GLY A 107 7.80 5.75 -3.37
N ALA A 108 8.69 5.16 -2.57
CA ALA A 108 10.13 5.33 -2.68
C ALA A 108 10.65 4.80 -4.03
N PHE A 109 10.23 3.61 -4.46
CA PHE A 109 10.61 3.05 -5.76
C PHE A 109 10.09 3.90 -6.93
N LEU A 110 8.87 4.42 -6.85
CA LEU A 110 8.35 5.37 -7.85
C LEU A 110 9.19 6.64 -7.92
N ALA A 111 9.60 7.20 -6.77
CA ALA A 111 10.46 8.39 -6.72
C ALA A 111 11.83 8.17 -7.35
N VAL A 112 12.37 6.94 -7.26
CA VAL A 112 13.66 6.56 -7.87
C VAL A 112 13.52 6.24 -9.36
N GLY A 113 12.30 6.06 -9.91
CA GLY A 113 12.06 5.85 -11.32
C GLY A 113 11.52 4.48 -11.69
N ALA A 114 10.92 3.75 -10.74
CA ALA A 114 10.14 2.56 -11.05
C ALA A 114 8.92 2.92 -11.90
N ASP A 115 8.50 1.99 -12.75
CA ASP A 115 7.31 2.14 -13.57
C ASP A 115 6.02 2.03 -12.73
N ILE A 116 5.02 2.84 -13.06
CA ILE A 116 3.71 2.83 -12.38
C ILE A 116 3.07 1.44 -12.43
N GLY A 117 3.16 0.75 -13.56
CA GLY A 117 2.63 -0.62 -13.68
C GLY A 117 3.36 -1.61 -12.77
N ALA A 118 4.68 -1.48 -12.61
CA ALA A 118 5.45 -2.30 -11.69
C ALA A 118 5.08 -2.01 -10.22
N ALA A 119 4.88 -0.75 -9.85
CA ALA A 119 4.43 -0.38 -8.52
C ALA A 119 3.00 -0.89 -8.22
N LEU A 120 2.10 -0.83 -9.19
CA LEU A 120 0.76 -1.41 -9.09
C LEU A 120 0.82 -2.93 -8.95
N ALA A 121 1.63 -3.62 -9.74
CA ALA A 121 1.84 -5.06 -9.63
C ALA A 121 2.39 -5.45 -8.25
N PHE A 122 3.36 -4.71 -7.73
CA PHE A 122 3.94 -4.89 -6.40
C PHE A 122 2.89 -4.79 -5.29
N VAL A 123 2.14 -3.68 -5.25
CA VAL A 123 1.13 -3.44 -4.22
C VAL A 123 -0.02 -4.44 -4.33
N THR A 124 -0.49 -4.74 -5.55
CA THR A 124 -1.56 -5.71 -5.78
C THR A 124 -1.12 -7.12 -5.37
N SER A 125 0.11 -7.49 -5.69
CA SER A 125 0.68 -8.78 -5.30
C SER A 125 0.79 -8.93 -3.80
N TRP A 126 1.32 -7.92 -3.11
CA TRP A 126 1.35 -7.91 -1.65
C TRP A 126 -0.06 -8.05 -1.05
N THR A 127 -1.04 -7.33 -1.60
CA THR A 127 -2.42 -7.37 -1.12
C THR A 127 -3.07 -8.74 -1.34
N LEU A 128 -2.85 -9.36 -2.48
CA LEU A 128 -3.50 -10.62 -2.84
C LEU A 128 -2.71 -11.86 -2.40
N LEU A 129 -1.40 -11.82 -2.50
CA LEU A 129 -0.52 -12.99 -2.39
C LEU A 129 0.38 -12.96 -1.17
N GLY A 130 0.37 -11.88 -0.36
CA GLY A 130 1.29 -11.71 0.76
C GLY A 130 1.42 -12.97 1.62
N TYR A 131 2.64 -13.55 1.70
CA TYR A 131 2.92 -14.82 2.37
C TYR A 131 2.48 -14.83 3.84
N ALA A 132 2.63 -13.72 4.54
CA ALA A 132 2.26 -13.62 5.95
C ALA A 132 0.75 -13.84 6.16
N ARG A 133 -0.08 -13.30 5.26
CA ARG A 133 -1.53 -13.54 5.30
C ARG A 133 -1.87 -14.99 4.99
N ALA A 134 -1.22 -15.56 3.97
CA ALA A 134 -1.44 -16.94 3.59
C ALA A 134 -1.11 -17.92 4.73
N LEU A 135 0.02 -17.70 5.42
CA LEU A 135 0.46 -18.58 6.50
C LEU A 135 -0.33 -18.39 7.79
N VAL A 136 -0.63 -17.15 8.18
CA VAL A 136 -1.24 -16.83 9.48
C VAL A 136 -2.77 -17.03 9.46
N TRP A 137 -3.42 -16.69 8.35
CA TRP A 137 -4.87 -16.67 8.28
C TRP A 137 -5.46 -17.75 7.36
N GLU A 138 -4.94 -17.91 6.16
CA GLU A 138 -5.58 -18.78 5.18
C GLU A 138 -5.28 -20.25 5.44
N LEU A 139 -4.03 -20.57 5.73
CA LEU A 139 -3.63 -21.96 5.98
C LEU A 139 -4.40 -22.60 7.15
N PRO A 140 -4.55 -21.94 8.32
CA PRO A 140 -5.30 -22.49 9.44
C PRO A 140 -6.81 -22.59 9.20
N PHE A 141 -7.42 -21.62 8.46
CA PHE A 141 -8.87 -21.57 8.29
C PHE A 141 -9.38 -22.28 7.03
N MET A 142 -8.60 -22.23 5.95
CA MET A 142 -9.01 -22.72 4.63
C MET A 142 -8.30 -24.01 4.20
N GLY A 143 -7.22 -24.36 4.90
CA GLY A 143 -6.42 -25.54 4.61
C GLY A 143 -5.48 -25.38 3.40
N THR A 144 -4.55 -26.34 3.29
CA THR A 144 -3.44 -26.29 2.34
C THR A 144 -3.90 -26.28 0.87
N HIS A 145 -4.94 -27.06 0.54
CA HIS A 145 -5.45 -27.15 -0.83
C HIS A 145 -5.94 -25.79 -1.36
N PHE A 146 -6.69 -25.06 -0.57
CA PHE A 146 -7.18 -23.73 -0.94
C PHE A 146 -6.02 -22.77 -1.17
N VAL A 147 -5.06 -22.73 -0.24
CA VAL A 147 -3.88 -21.85 -0.34
C VAL A 147 -3.08 -22.15 -1.60
N LEU A 148 -2.84 -23.42 -1.92
CA LEU A 148 -2.10 -23.81 -3.12
C LEU A 148 -2.81 -23.39 -4.41
N TRP A 149 -4.11 -23.64 -4.55
CA TRP A 149 -4.88 -23.20 -5.71
C TRP A 149 -4.89 -21.68 -5.85
N ARG A 150 -5.05 -20.96 -4.75
CA ARG A 150 -5.01 -19.51 -4.76
C ARG A 150 -3.63 -18.98 -5.19
N MET A 151 -2.55 -19.55 -4.65
CA MET A 151 -1.20 -19.19 -5.03
C MET A 151 -0.86 -19.52 -6.49
N ALA A 152 -1.52 -20.51 -7.08
CA ALA A 152 -1.35 -20.85 -8.50
C ALA A 152 -2.10 -19.90 -9.44
N VAL A 153 -3.30 -19.45 -9.05
CA VAL A 153 -4.20 -18.66 -9.93
C VAL A 153 -4.00 -17.15 -9.72
N ALA A 154 -3.86 -16.71 -8.48
CA ALA A 154 -3.83 -15.29 -8.14
C ALA A 154 -2.65 -14.48 -8.72
N PRO A 155 -1.46 -15.02 -9.04
CA PRO A 155 -0.36 -14.25 -9.63
C PRO A 155 -0.69 -13.60 -10.98
N ALA A 156 -1.68 -14.11 -11.69
CA ALA A 156 -2.15 -13.51 -12.95
C ALA A 156 -2.71 -12.09 -12.72
N LEU A 157 -3.39 -11.84 -11.59
CA LEU A 157 -4.05 -10.56 -11.31
C LEU A 157 -3.07 -9.39 -11.16
N PRO A 158 -2.00 -9.44 -10.34
CA PRO A 158 -1.01 -8.39 -10.29
C PRO A 158 -0.39 -8.05 -11.64
N LEU A 159 -0.13 -9.07 -12.47
CA LEU A 159 0.42 -8.88 -13.81
C LEU A 159 -0.57 -8.15 -14.72
N ILE A 160 -1.85 -8.53 -14.71
CA ILE A 160 -2.91 -7.85 -15.47
C ILE A 160 -3.06 -6.40 -15.00
N VAL A 161 -3.13 -6.17 -13.69
CA VAL A 161 -3.24 -4.82 -13.11
C VAL A 161 -2.01 -3.97 -13.47
N GLY A 162 -0.82 -4.54 -13.44
CA GLY A 162 0.41 -3.88 -13.86
C GLY A 162 0.41 -3.49 -15.34
N LEU A 163 -0.05 -4.39 -16.22
CA LEU A 163 -0.19 -4.12 -17.66
C LEU A 163 -1.23 -3.02 -17.94
N LEU A 164 -2.39 -3.11 -17.30
CA LEU A 164 -3.44 -2.10 -17.41
C LEU A 164 -2.94 -0.75 -16.89
N GLY A 165 -2.23 -0.73 -15.76
CA GLY A 165 -1.63 0.48 -15.21
C GLY A 165 -0.65 1.16 -16.16
N ARG A 166 0.21 0.38 -16.85
CA ARG A 166 1.08 0.89 -17.92
C ARG A 166 0.30 1.49 -19.09
N TRP A 167 -0.74 0.77 -19.53
CA TRP A 167 -1.56 1.23 -20.64
C TRP A 167 -2.28 2.53 -20.30
N VAL A 168 -2.91 2.62 -19.13
CA VAL A 168 -3.59 3.83 -18.64
C VAL A 168 -2.61 4.98 -18.46
N ALA A 169 -1.44 4.72 -17.86
CA ALA A 169 -0.43 5.76 -17.67
C ALA A 169 0.06 6.33 -19.00
N LYS A 170 0.29 5.49 -20.02
CA LYS A 170 0.65 5.94 -21.38
C LYS A 170 -0.47 6.72 -22.05
N ALA A 171 -1.73 6.33 -21.85
CA ALA A 171 -2.87 7.01 -22.45
C ALA A 171 -3.15 8.38 -21.83
N LEU A 172 -3.01 8.50 -20.51
CA LEU A 172 -3.32 9.74 -19.77
C LEU A 172 -2.12 10.70 -19.65
N MET A 173 -0.90 10.18 -19.73
CA MET A 173 0.34 10.94 -19.56
C MET A 173 1.30 10.72 -20.75
N PRO A 174 0.94 11.15 -21.97
CA PRO A 174 1.76 10.90 -23.16
C PRO A 174 3.15 11.56 -23.13
N HIS A 175 3.41 12.47 -22.18
CA HIS A 175 4.69 13.20 -22.05
C HIS A 175 5.56 12.71 -20.87
N GLY A 176 5.31 11.52 -20.33
CA GLY A 176 6.12 10.92 -19.28
C GLY A 176 6.16 11.73 -17.96
N PHE A 177 6.08 11.06 -16.85
CA PHE A 177 6.33 11.65 -15.52
C PHE A 177 7.81 12.02 -15.44
N LYS A 178 8.18 13.22 -15.93
CA LYS A 178 9.49 13.82 -15.68
C LYS A 178 9.43 14.42 -14.27
N SER A 179 9.84 13.67 -13.29
CA SER A 179 10.18 14.17 -11.95
C SER A 179 11.59 14.76 -11.96
#